data_4bcf8665443f51723989dfd6ad90878e
#
_entry.id   4bcf8665443f51723989dfd6ad90878e
#
_cell.length_a   1.000
_cell.length_b   1.000
_cell.length_c   1.000
_cell.angle_alpha   90.00
_cell.angle_beta   90.00
_cell.angle_gamma   90.00
#
_symmetry.space_group_name_H-M   'P 1'
#
loop_
_entity.id
_entity.type
_entity.pdbx_description
1 polymer ?
#
loop_
_entity_poly.entity_id
_entity_poly.type
_entity_poly.pdbx_seq_one_letter_code
_entity_poly.pdbx_strand_id
1 'polypeptide(L)'
;MAYNVEDFLQLSGLQHFRFCRRRWALIHIEHQWAENYRTIDGAILHENAHDTDLQERRGDRFITRGVSVYSAELGVSGQCDVLEYHRGSVGIPLSGKEGLWQPYPVEYKRGRPREDTGDTLQLCAQAMCLESMLCCDIPEGALYYGEIRRREGVSFTPELRAGVRELLAEMHELYRRGYTPKVKPTKSCNACSLKELCLPKLMKSRAVSAYLRAAMEESP
;
A
#
# COMPACT_ATOMS: atom_id res chain seq x y z
N MET A 1 -20.04 9.22 1.01
CA MET A 1 -19.65 10.51 0.40
C MET A 1 -18.41 10.25 -0.43
N ALA A 2 -18.28 10.89 -1.59
CA ALA A 2 -17.05 10.78 -2.39
C ALA A 2 -16.01 11.80 -1.92
N TYR A 3 -14.75 11.43 -1.93
CA TYR A 3 -13.62 12.32 -1.67
C TYR A 3 -13.30 13.16 -2.92
N ASN A 4 -12.77 14.37 -2.72
CA ASN A 4 -12.22 15.15 -3.82
C ASN A 4 -10.86 14.60 -4.23
N VAL A 5 -10.45 14.78 -5.49
CA VAL A 5 -9.18 14.24 -6.02
C VAL A 5 -7.96 14.74 -5.25
N GLU A 6 -8.01 15.98 -4.76
CA GLU A 6 -6.95 16.60 -3.94
C GLU A 6 -6.79 15.97 -2.56
N ASP A 7 -7.83 15.26 -2.07
CA ASP A 7 -7.82 14.54 -0.79
C ASP A 7 -7.39 13.07 -0.95
N PHE A 8 -7.06 12.61 -2.16
CA PHE A 8 -6.71 11.21 -2.38
C PHE A 8 -5.40 10.84 -1.74
N LEU A 9 -5.44 9.76 -0.95
CA LEU A 9 -4.25 9.14 -0.37
C LEU A 9 -3.60 8.16 -1.34
N GLN A 10 -2.30 7.96 -1.20
CA GLN A 10 -1.57 6.99 -2.01
C GLN A 10 -1.85 5.56 -1.56
N LEU A 11 -2.20 4.67 -2.49
CA LEU A 11 -2.46 3.24 -2.22
C LEU A 11 -1.27 2.53 -1.55
N SER A 12 -0.04 2.84 -1.95
CA SER A 12 1.17 2.35 -1.29
C SER A 12 1.27 2.73 0.19
N GLY A 13 0.56 3.78 0.59
CA GLY A 13 0.43 4.20 1.98
C GLY A 13 -0.21 3.14 2.89
N LEU A 14 -1.10 2.28 2.38
CA LEU A 14 -1.71 1.20 3.16
C LEU A 14 -0.65 0.27 3.78
N GLN A 15 0.34 -0.12 3.00
CA GLN A 15 1.45 -0.95 3.47
C GLN A 15 2.27 -0.24 4.55
N HIS A 16 2.56 1.06 4.34
CA HIS A 16 3.26 1.87 5.34
C HIS A 16 2.46 1.99 6.63
N PHE A 17 1.15 2.21 6.52
CA PHE A 17 0.24 2.39 7.63
C PHE A 17 0.07 1.10 8.44
N ARG A 18 -0.10 -0.03 7.77
CA ARG A 18 -0.18 -1.34 8.40
C ARG A 18 1.09 -1.70 9.15
N PHE A 19 2.25 -1.39 8.57
CA PHE A 19 3.54 -1.57 9.22
C PHE A 19 3.66 -0.69 10.48
N CYS A 20 3.35 0.60 10.38
CA CYS A 20 3.41 1.54 11.51
C CYS A 20 2.71 2.86 11.17
N ARG A 21 1.66 3.25 11.94
CA ARG A 21 0.92 4.50 11.75
C ARG A 21 1.83 5.73 11.75
N ARG A 22 2.83 5.76 12.63
CA ARG A 22 3.78 6.87 12.69
C ARG A 22 4.70 6.91 11.47
N ARG A 23 5.17 5.76 10.97
CA ARG A 23 5.94 5.72 9.72
C ARG A 23 5.15 6.32 8.57
N TRP A 24 3.89 5.93 8.46
CA TRP A 24 3.01 6.46 7.43
C TRP A 24 2.83 7.98 7.59
N ALA A 25 2.55 8.46 8.79
CA ALA A 25 2.36 9.89 9.04
C ALA A 25 3.64 10.70 8.75
N LEU A 26 4.81 10.20 9.13
CA LEU A 26 6.09 10.84 8.80
C LEU A 26 6.29 10.96 7.28
N ILE A 27 5.91 9.93 6.51
CA ILE A 27 6.06 9.95 5.04
C ILE A 27 5.00 10.84 4.40
N HIS A 28 3.72 10.67 4.74
CA HIS A 28 2.61 11.22 3.97
C HIS A 28 2.03 12.51 4.54
N ILE A 29 2.29 12.84 5.80
CA ILE A 29 1.86 14.10 6.43
C ILE A 29 3.06 15.04 6.61
N GLU A 30 4.18 14.54 7.14
CA GLU A 30 5.36 15.37 7.42
C GLU A 30 6.38 15.36 6.29
N HIS A 31 6.11 14.63 5.18
CA HIS A 31 6.97 14.53 3.98
C HIS A 31 8.42 14.13 4.27
N GLN A 32 8.62 13.29 5.32
CA GLN A 32 9.93 12.77 5.68
C GLN A 32 10.21 11.50 4.91
N TRP A 33 11.33 11.44 4.21
CA TRP A 33 11.75 10.28 3.47
C TRP A 33 13.21 9.93 3.77
N ALA A 34 13.49 8.65 3.96
CA ALA A 34 14.84 8.12 4.01
C ALA A 34 14.87 6.76 3.32
N GLU A 35 15.87 6.57 2.49
CA GLU A 35 16.09 5.33 1.77
C GLU A 35 16.94 4.35 2.56
N ASN A 36 16.72 3.09 2.33
CA ASN A 36 17.63 2.02 2.68
C ASN A 36 17.72 1.02 1.52
N TYR A 37 18.63 0.07 1.59
CA TYR A 37 18.81 -0.90 0.50
C TYR A 37 17.51 -1.63 0.10
N ARG A 38 16.56 -1.81 1.03
CA ARG A 38 15.28 -2.48 0.76
C ARG A 38 14.32 -1.60 -0.05
N THR A 39 14.32 -0.29 0.18
CA THR A 39 13.48 0.64 -0.57
C THR A 39 14.03 0.85 -1.99
N ILE A 40 15.36 0.93 -2.15
CA ILE A 40 16.01 1.07 -3.44
C ILE A 40 15.77 -0.15 -4.33
N ASP A 41 16.02 -1.35 -3.80
CA ASP A 41 15.79 -2.58 -4.57
C ASP A 41 14.30 -2.82 -4.90
N GLY A 42 13.39 -2.34 -4.03
CA GLY A 42 11.95 -2.35 -4.31
C GLY A 42 11.61 -1.47 -5.51
N ALA A 43 12.17 -0.25 -5.56
CA ALA A 43 11.97 0.68 -6.66
C ALA A 43 12.42 0.09 -8.01
N ILE A 44 13.60 -0.53 -8.07
CA ILE A 44 14.11 -1.20 -9.29
C ILE A 44 13.17 -2.30 -9.79
N LEU A 45 12.57 -3.08 -8.89
CA LEU A 45 11.61 -4.11 -9.28
C LEU A 45 10.33 -3.51 -9.87
N HIS A 46 9.85 -2.41 -9.30
CA HIS A 46 8.67 -1.70 -9.80
C HIS A 46 8.92 -1.01 -11.16
N GLU A 47 10.11 -0.46 -11.41
CA GLU A 47 10.46 0.08 -12.74
C GLU A 47 10.27 -0.97 -13.84
N ASN A 48 10.73 -2.21 -13.63
CA ASN A 48 10.52 -3.30 -14.57
C ASN A 48 9.06 -3.75 -14.68
N ALA A 49 8.29 -3.63 -13.62
CA ALA A 49 6.86 -3.99 -13.63
C ALA A 49 5.99 -2.92 -14.29
N HIS A 50 6.45 -1.66 -14.35
CA HIS A 50 5.72 -0.52 -14.89
C HIS A 50 6.05 -0.19 -16.36
N ASP A 51 6.81 -1.03 -17.04
CA ASP A 51 7.09 -0.82 -18.47
C ASP A 51 5.79 -0.95 -19.29
N THR A 52 5.16 0.19 -19.55
CA THR A 52 3.86 0.30 -20.25
C THR A 52 3.92 -0.10 -21.70
N ASP A 53 5.10 -0.13 -22.33
CA ASP A 53 5.28 -0.49 -23.73
C ASP A 53 5.20 -2.01 -23.94
N LEU A 54 5.32 -2.78 -22.86
CA LEU A 54 5.20 -4.24 -22.87
C LEU A 54 3.73 -4.69 -22.72
N GLN A 55 2.93 -4.51 -23.78
CA GLN A 55 1.66 -5.23 -23.89
C GLN A 55 1.92 -6.66 -24.35
N GLU A 56 1.61 -7.63 -23.51
CA GLU A 56 1.81 -9.03 -23.83
C GLU A 56 0.48 -9.76 -24.05
N ARG A 57 0.41 -10.55 -25.12
CA ARG A 57 -0.65 -11.54 -25.31
C ARG A 57 -0.06 -12.93 -25.13
N ARG A 58 -0.59 -13.69 -24.19
CA ARG A 58 -0.21 -15.10 -23.97
C ARG A 58 -1.47 -15.97 -24.00
N GLY A 59 -1.83 -16.45 -25.18
CA GLY A 59 -3.04 -17.28 -25.37
C GLY A 59 -4.32 -16.51 -24.99
N ASP A 60 -5.04 -17.03 -23.97
CA ASP A 60 -6.28 -16.46 -23.43
C ASP A 60 -6.04 -15.40 -22.33
N ARG A 61 -4.83 -14.84 -22.25
CA ARG A 61 -4.48 -13.75 -21.34
C ARG A 61 -4.00 -12.54 -22.11
N PHE A 62 -4.45 -11.39 -21.68
CA PHE A 62 -3.93 -10.09 -22.10
C PHE A 62 -3.37 -9.39 -20.85
N ILE A 63 -2.24 -8.74 -20.98
CA ILE A 63 -1.49 -8.16 -19.85
C ILE A 63 -1.19 -6.70 -20.13
N THR A 64 -1.50 -5.84 -19.18
CA THR A 64 -1.10 -4.43 -19.13
C THR A 64 -0.28 -4.18 -17.87
N ARG A 65 0.58 -3.17 -17.92
CA ARG A 65 1.50 -2.84 -16.83
C ARG A 65 1.34 -1.39 -16.43
N GLY A 66 1.65 -1.08 -15.15
CA GLY A 66 1.67 0.29 -14.65
C GLY A 66 0.31 0.99 -14.76
N VAL A 67 -0.79 0.27 -14.52
CA VAL A 67 -2.14 0.81 -14.70
C VAL A 67 -2.48 1.75 -13.55
N SER A 68 -2.74 3.03 -13.86
CA SER A 68 -3.23 3.99 -12.87
C SER A 68 -4.62 3.61 -12.38
N VAL A 69 -4.81 3.58 -11.07
CA VAL A 69 -6.07 3.21 -10.43
C VAL A 69 -6.48 4.24 -9.37
N TYR A 70 -7.79 4.45 -9.22
CA TYR A 70 -8.35 5.34 -8.21
C TYR A 70 -9.75 4.94 -7.79
N SER A 71 -10.16 5.41 -6.64
CA SER A 71 -11.55 5.32 -6.18
C SER A 71 -11.93 6.56 -5.39
N ALA A 72 -12.92 7.30 -5.88
CA ALA A 72 -13.45 8.47 -5.17
C ALA A 72 -14.22 8.05 -3.89
N GLU A 73 -14.80 6.85 -3.86
CA GLU A 73 -15.45 6.31 -2.66
C GLU A 73 -14.44 6.07 -1.54
N LEU A 74 -13.29 5.49 -1.89
CA LEU A 74 -12.22 5.17 -0.95
C LEU A 74 -11.28 6.35 -0.69
N GLY A 75 -11.29 7.37 -1.54
CA GLY A 75 -10.40 8.53 -1.46
C GLY A 75 -8.93 8.16 -1.71
N VAL A 76 -8.66 7.29 -2.68
CA VAL A 76 -7.31 6.80 -2.96
C VAL A 76 -6.98 6.80 -4.43
N SER A 77 -5.69 6.92 -4.72
CA SER A 77 -5.12 6.72 -6.05
C SER A 77 -3.78 5.99 -5.96
N GLY A 78 -3.36 5.38 -7.04
CA GLY A 78 -2.10 4.68 -7.11
C GLY A 78 -1.91 3.98 -8.44
N GLN A 79 -1.08 2.95 -8.44
CA GLN A 79 -0.76 2.19 -9.63
C GLN A 79 -0.84 0.69 -9.33
N CYS A 80 -1.40 -0.08 -10.26
CA CYS A 80 -1.36 -1.53 -10.26
C CYS A 80 -0.17 -1.95 -11.13
N ASP A 81 0.76 -2.73 -10.57
CA ASP A 81 1.98 -3.12 -11.26
C ASP A 81 1.68 -3.87 -12.56
N VAL A 82 0.83 -4.88 -12.46
CA VAL A 82 0.41 -5.70 -13.61
C VAL A 82 -1.08 -5.98 -13.48
N LEU A 83 -1.81 -5.76 -14.57
CA LEU A 83 -3.20 -6.15 -14.69
C LEU A 83 -3.33 -7.18 -15.82
N GLU A 84 -3.64 -8.40 -15.44
CA GLU A 84 -3.97 -9.47 -16.37
C GLU A 84 -5.47 -9.44 -16.65
N TYR A 85 -5.85 -9.79 -17.86
CA TYR A 85 -7.23 -10.04 -18.23
C TYR A 85 -7.34 -11.48 -18.70
N HIS A 86 -8.13 -12.26 -18.01
CA HIS A 86 -8.34 -13.67 -18.32
C HIS A 86 -9.64 -13.84 -19.11
N ARG A 87 -9.58 -14.46 -20.28
CA ARG A 87 -10.78 -14.74 -21.09
C ARG A 87 -11.69 -15.71 -20.36
N GLY A 88 -12.97 -15.37 -20.26
CA GLY A 88 -13.95 -16.19 -19.52
C GLY A 88 -15.38 -15.90 -19.90
N SER A 89 -16.31 -16.42 -19.08
CA SER A 89 -17.75 -16.20 -19.22
C SER A 89 -18.24 -14.94 -18.50
N VAL A 90 -17.41 -14.36 -17.65
CA VAL A 90 -17.68 -13.14 -16.87
C VAL A 90 -16.57 -12.10 -17.06
N GLY A 91 -16.82 -10.86 -16.71
CA GLY A 91 -15.86 -9.77 -16.80
C GLY A 91 -16.34 -8.68 -17.75
N ILE A 92 -15.40 -7.96 -18.35
CA ILE A 92 -15.66 -6.78 -19.19
C ILE A 92 -15.31 -7.06 -20.66
N PRO A 93 -15.96 -6.40 -21.63
CA PRO A 93 -15.50 -6.39 -23.01
C PRO A 93 -14.23 -5.55 -23.14
N LEU A 94 -13.26 -6.03 -23.91
CA LEU A 94 -12.05 -5.26 -24.26
C LEU A 94 -12.11 -4.83 -25.73
N SER A 95 -11.74 -3.58 -25.99
CA SER A 95 -11.71 -3.04 -27.36
C SER A 95 -10.83 -3.90 -28.27
N GLY A 96 -11.36 -4.28 -29.44
CA GLY A 96 -10.65 -5.10 -30.41
C GLY A 96 -10.44 -6.56 -30.00
N LYS A 97 -11.13 -7.06 -28.97
CA LYS A 97 -11.05 -8.45 -28.51
C LYS A 97 -12.44 -9.06 -28.36
N GLU A 98 -12.59 -10.30 -28.80
CA GLU A 98 -13.84 -11.03 -28.65
C GLU A 98 -14.02 -11.62 -27.23
N GLY A 99 -15.26 -11.67 -26.76
CA GLY A 99 -15.65 -12.28 -25.49
C GLY A 99 -15.49 -11.35 -24.30
N LEU A 100 -15.65 -11.93 -23.12
CA LEU A 100 -15.50 -11.25 -21.84
C LEU A 100 -14.17 -11.58 -21.19
N TRP A 101 -13.65 -10.62 -20.46
CA TRP A 101 -12.32 -10.69 -19.87
C TRP A 101 -12.39 -10.30 -18.39
N GLN A 102 -12.00 -11.22 -17.52
CA GLN A 102 -11.95 -10.99 -16.08
C GLN A 102 -10.65 -10.28 -15.72
N PRO A 103 -10.70 -9.05 -15.15
CA PRO A 103 -9.50 -8.39 -14.64
C PRO A 103 -8.93 -9.15 -13.45
N TYR A 104 -7.60 -9.24 -13.38
CA TYR A 104 -6.86 -9.97 -12.35
C TYR A 104 -5.61 -9.18 -12.00
N PRO A 105 -5.60 -8.37 -10.93
CA PRO A 105 -4.45 -7.56 -10.53
C PRO A 105 -3.33 -8.43 -9.94
N VAL A 106 -2.09 -8.08 -10.27
CA VAL A 106 -0.89 -8.72 -9.74
C VAL A 106 0.07 -7.66 -9.23
N GLU A 107 0.33 -7.70 -7.95
CA GLU A 107 1.27 -6.79 -7.28
C GLU A 107 2.62 -7.48 -7.09
N TYR A 108 3.69 -6.79 -7.47
CA TYR A 108 5.07 -7.30 -7.39
C TYR A 108 5.71 -6.92 -6.06
N LYS A 109 6.24 -7.91 -5.37
CA LYS A 109 6.97 -7.74 -4.10
C LYS A 109 8.38 -8.30 -4.23
N ARG A 110 9.37 -7.51 -3.83
CA ARG A 110 10.78 -7.92 -3.89
C ARG A 110 11.10 -9.14 -3.02
N GLY A 111 10.59 -9.15 -1.80
CA GLY A 111 10.99 -10.12 -0.77
C GLY A 111 10.29 -11.47 -0.85
N ARG A 112 10.07 -12.03 0.33
CA ARG A 112 9.31 -13.26 0.54
C ARG A 112 7.99 -12.96 1.21
N PRO A 113 7.01 -13.87 1.14
CA PRO A 113 5.77 -13.77 1.91
C PRO A 113 6.05 -13.45 3.37
N ARG A 114 5.23 -12.58 3.95
CA ARG A 114 5.28 -12.22 5.36
C ARG A 114 3.94 -12.49 5.99
N GLU A 115 3.93 -12.73 7.29
CA GLU A 115 2.69 -12.82 8.09
C GLU A 115 1.92 -11.49 8.13
N ASP A 116 2.58 -10.39 7.78
CA ASP A 116 1.96 -9.07 7.70
C ASP A 116 1.02 -8.98 6.49
N THR A 117 -0.22 -8.64 6.77
CA THR A 117 -1.29 -8.51 5.76
C THR A 117 -1.23 -7.22 4.93
N GLY A 118 -0.20 -6.40 5.07
CA GLY A 118 -0.08 -5.11 4.38
C GLY A 118 -0.09 -5.23 2.85
N ASP A 119 0.58 -6.26 2.32
CA ASP A 119 0.65 -6.52 0.88
C ASP A 119 -0.72 -6.98 0.33
N THR A 120 -1.43 -7.83 1.06
CA THR A 120 -2.78 -8.31 0.66
C THR A 120 -3.82 -7.19 0.73
N LEU A 121 -3.72 -6.30 1.72
CA LEU A 121 -4.59 -5.12 1.83
C LEU A 121 -4.36 -4.13 0.68
N GLN A 122 -3.11 -3.89 0.29
CA GLN A 122 -2.80 -3.04 -0.85
C GLN A 122 -3.37 -3.62 -2.15
N LEU A 123 -3.14 -4.91 -2.42
CA LEU A 123 -3.67 -5.60 -3.60
C LEU A 123 -5.22 -5.58 -3.63
N CYS A 124 -5.86 -5.82 -2.49
CA CYS A 124 -7.32 -5.74 -2.38
C CYS A 124 -7.83 -4.31 -2.66
N ALA A 125 -7.15 -3.28 -2.17
CA ALA A 125 -7.51 -1.90 -2.45
C ALA A 125 -7.35 -1.55 -3.94
N GLN A 126 -6.32 -2.06 -4.62
CA GLN A 126 -6.19 -1.94 -6.08
C GLN A 126 -7.37 -2.59 -6.81
N ALA A 127 -7.77 -3.80 -6.39
CA ALA A 127 -8.94 -4.47 -6.96
C ALA A 127 -10.21 -3.64 -6.76
N MET A 128 -10.45 -3.11 -5.56
CA MET A 128 -11.61 -2.25 -5.27
C MET A 128 -11.62 -0.95 -6.11
N CYS A 129 -10.45 -0.38 -6.41
CA CYS A 129 -10.34 0.74 -7.33
C CYS A 129 -10.70 0.32 -8.76
N LEU A 130 -10.15 -0.80 -9.24
CA LEU A 130 -10.45 -1.35 -10.56
C LEU A 130 -11.93 -1.68 -10.73
N GLU A 131 -12.57 -2.26 -9.71
CA GLU A 131 -14.02 -2.52 -9.71
C GLU A 131 -14.83 -1.25 -9.90
N SER A 132 -14.46 -0.17 -9.20
CA SER A 132 -15.10 1.15 -9.35
C SER A 132 -14.90 1.73 -10.75
N MET A 133 -13.71 1.57 -11.34
CA MET A 133 -13.38 2.11 -12.66
C MET A 133 -13.97 1.30 -13.81
N LEU A 134 -14.01 -0.02 -13.66
CA LEU A 134 -14.40 -0.97 -14.72
C LEU A 134 -15.85 -1.47 -14.60
N CYS A 135 -16.55 -1.11 -13.52
CA CYS A 135 -17.91 -1.55 -13.22
C CYS A 135 -18.07 -3.09 -13.28
N CYS A 136 -17.14 -3.82 -12.70
CA CYS A 136 -17.16 -5.28 -12.65
C CYS A 136 -16.62 -5.79 -11.31
N ASP A 137 -16.98 -7.02 -10.93
CA ASP A 137 -16.45 -7.66 -9.72
C ASP A 137 -15.08 -8.28 -10.02
N ILE A 138 -14.14 -8.11 -9.08
CA ILE A 138 -12.80 -8.70 -9.13
C ILE A 138 -12.62 -9.53 -7.85
N PRO A 139 -12.87 -10.86 -7.91
CA PRO A 139 -12.90 -11.70 -6.71
C PRO A 139 -11.50 -12.05 -6.17
N GLU A 140 -10.48 -11.99 -7.01
CA GLU A 140 -9.15 -12.44 -6.67
C GLU A 140 -8.05 -11.72 -7.45
N GLY A 141 -6.81 -11.84 -6.98
CA GLY A 141 -5.59 -11.37 -7.61
C GLY A 141 -4.39 -12.15 -7.11
N ALA A 142 -3.17 -11.67 -7.36
CA ALA A 142 -1.98 -12.35 -6.86
C ALA A 142 -0.90 -11.39 -6.38
N LEU A 143 -0.10 -11.85 -5.43
CA LEU A 143 1.19 -11.28 -5.05
C LEU A 143 2.30 -12.08 -5.75
N TYR A 144 3.22 -11.40 -6.40
CA TYR A 144 4.40 -12.01 -6.99
C TYR A 144 5.65 -11.65 -6.20
N TYR A 145 6.30 -12.64 -5.61
CA TYR A 145 7.50 -12.46 -4.79
C TYR A 145 8.77 -12.72 -5.62
N GLY A 146 9.49 -11.64 -5.95
CA GLY A 146 10.65 -11.68 -6.85
C GLY A 146 11.82 -12.51 -6.34
N GLU A 147 12.09 -12.50 -5.02
CA GLU A 147 13.20 -13.26 -4.41
C GLU A 147 13.06 -14.77 -4.61
N ILE A 148 11.85 -15.29 -4.51
CA ILE A 148 11.55 -16.72 -4.67
C ILE A 148 10.87 -17.04 -6.00
N ARG A 149 10.61 -16.04 -6.83
CA ARG A 149 9.92 -16.15 -8.13
C ARG A 149 8.59 -16.91 -8.04
N ARG A 150 7.85 -16.67 -6.97
CA ARG A 150 6.60 -17.36 -6.68
C ARG A 150 5.41 -16.39 -6.68
N ARG A 151 4.31 -16.84 -7.26
CA ARG A 151 3.02 -16.17 -7.22
C ARG A 151 2.14 -16.84 -6.16
N GLU A 152 1.47 -16.02 -5.35
CA GLU A 152 0.48 -16.44 -4.37
C GLU A 152 -0.85 -15.78 -4.68
N GLY A 153 -1.89 -16.60 -4.89
CA GLY A 153 -3.26 -16.12 -5.10
C GLY A 153 -3.84 -15.53 -3.83
N VAL A 154 -4.61 -14.46 -3.97
CA VAL A 154 -5.31 -13.78 -2.88
C VAL A 154 -6.77 -13.63 -3.26
N SER A 155 -7.67 -14.22 -2.47
CA SER A 155 -9.12 -14.01 -2.60
C SER A 155 -9.54 -12.76 -1.83
N PHE A 156 -10.31 -11.88 -2.47
CA PHE A 156 -10.76 -10.63 -1.87
C PHE A 156 -12.07 -10.82 -1.11
N THR A 157 -11.96 -11.44 0.07
CA THR A 157 -13.11 -11.72 0.92
C THR A 157 -13.78 -10.45 1.45
N PRO A 158 -15.06 -10.53 1.90
CA PRO A 158 -15.72 -9.39 2.54
C PRO A 158 -14.94 -8.83 3.73
N GLU A 159 -14.28 -9.67 4.53
CA GLU A 159 -13.48 -9.29 5.68
C GLU A 159 -12.24 -8.51 5.27
N LEU A 160 -11.55 -8.95 4.20
CA LEU A 160 -10.38 -8.25 3.67
C LEU A 160 -10.77 -6.86 3.13
N ARG A 161 -11.90 -6.78 2.41
CA ARG A 161 -12.46 -5.52 1.91
C ARG A 161 -12.88 -4.58 3.05
N ALA A 162 -13.49 -5.11 4.10
CA ALA A 162 -13.82 -4.34 5.30
C ALA A 162 -12.56 -3.79 5.96
N GLY A 163 -11.51 -4.61 6.11
CA GLY A 163 -10.22 -4.19 6.65
C GLY A 163 -9.55 -3.06 5.83
N VAL A 164 -9.68 -3.09 4.49
CA VAL A 164 -9.22 -1.98 3.63
C VAL A 164 -9.97 -0.69 3.95
N ARG A 165 -11.31 -0.74 4.02
CA ARG A 165 -12.14 0.44 4.33
C ARG A 165 -11.83 1.03 5.71
N GLU A 166 -11.68 0.18 6.73
CA GLU A 166 -11.33 0.60 8.08
C GLU A 166 -9.98 1.31 8.16
N LEU A 167 -8.96 0.72 7.52
CA LEU A 167 -7.63 1.34 7.49
C LEU A 167 -7.61 2.66 6.75
N LEU A 168 -8.28 2.74 5.61
CA LEU A 168 -8.38 3.98 4.84
C LEU A 168 -9.13 5.07 5.62
N ALA A 169 -10.21 4.72 6.32
CA ALA A 169 -10.93 5.66 7.17
C ALA A 169 -10.02 6.22 8.28
N GLU A 170 -9.22 5.37 8.94
CA GLU A 170 -8.23 5.79 9.95
C GLU A 170 -7.14 6.69 9.31
N MET A 171 -6.63 6.34 8.12
CA MET A 171 -5.64 7.13 7.40
C MET A 171 -6.17 8.52 7.04
N HIS A 172 -7.38 8.62 6.49
CA HIS A 172 -8.01 9.90 6.16
C HIS A 172 -8.23 10.77 7.40
N GLU A 173 -8.65 10.17 8.53
CA GLU A 173 -8.83 10.92 9.77
C GLU A 173 -7.50 11.49 10.28
N LEU A 174 -6.41 10.71 10.25
CA LEU A 174 -5.09 11.20 10.64
C LEU A 174 -4.58 12.28 9.69
N TYR A 175 -4.78 12.10 8.38
CA TYR A 175 -4.36 13.04 7.36
C TYR A 175 -5.08 14.40 7.51
N ARG A 176 -6.42 14.36 7.63
CA ARG A 176 -7.26 15.55 7.85
C ARG A 176 -6.86 16.32 9.10
N ARG A 177 -6.41 15.64 10.16
CA ARG A 177 -5.95 16.25 11.41
C ARG A 177 -4.51 16.72 11.37
N GLY A 178 -3.74 16.39 10.34
CA GLY A 178 -2.29 16.64 10.32
C GLY A 178 -1.57 15.98 11.52
N TYR A 179 -2.04 14.81 11.98
CA TYR A 179 -1.59 14.24 13.24
C TYR A 179 -0.63 13.07 13.06
N THR A 180 0.57 13.20 13.63
CA THR A 180 1.58 12.15 13.68
C THR A 180 1.53 11.41 15.02
N PRO A 181 1.03 10.15 15.06
CA PRO A 181 0.84 9.44 16.31
C PRO A 181 2.16 9.04 16.97
N LYS A 182 2.17 9.03 18.30
CA LYS A 182 3.25 8.44 19.09
C LYS A 182 3.11 6.92 19.05
N VAL A 183 4.24 6.21 18.98
CA VAL A 183 4.26 4.74 18.98
C VAL A 183 5.25 4.20 19.99
N LYS A 184 4.99 3.00 20.49
CA LYS A 184 5.95 2.25 21.30
C LYS A 184 6.99 1.60 20.37
N PRO A 185 8.29 1.61 20.73
CA PRO A 185 9.30 0.87 19.97
C PRO A 185 8.98 -0.63 19.88
N THR A 186 9.14 -1.19 18.69
CA THR A 186 8.95 -2.62 18.42
C THR A 186 10.18 -3.21 17.73
N LYS A 187 10.25 -4.54 17.61
CA LYS A 187 11.31 -5.21 16.84
C LYS A 187 11.32 -4.75 15.37
N SER A 188 10.16 -4.43 14.81
CA SER A 188 10.02 -3.95 13.43
C SER A 188 10.73 -2.61 13.19
N CYS A 189 10.96 -1.79 14.21
CA CYS A 189 11.72 -0.54 14.08
C CYS A 189 13.14 -0.77 13.57
N ASN A 190 13.74 -1.95 13.81
CA ASN A 190 15.08 -2.26 13.31
C ASN A 190 15.14 -2.42 11.78
N ALA A 191 14.02 -2.70 11.13
CA ALA A 191 13.88 -2.81 9.68
C ALA A 191 13.31 -1.53 9.03
N CYS A 192 13.02 -0.50 9.83
CA CYS A 192 12.40 0.73 9.36
C CYS A 192 13.46 1.69 8.79
N SER A 193 13.26 2.18 7.56
CA SER A 193 14.14 3.17 6.95
C SER A 193 14.15 4.51 7.70
N LEU A 194 13.03 4.85 8.36
CA LEU A 194 12.88 6.10 9.12
C LEU A 194 13.29 6.00 10.59
N LYS A 195 13.97 4.94 11.00
CA LYS A 195 14.33 4.72 12.42
C LYS A 195 15.11 5.90 13.02
N GLU A 196 16.08 6.42 12.26
CA GLU A 196 16.97 7.51 12.71
C GLU A 196 16.29 8.88 12.69
N LEU A 197 15.26 9.07 11.88
CA LEU A 197 14.41 10.27 11.89
C LEU A 197 13.31 10.18 12.95
N CYS A 198 12.70 9.01 13.08
CA CYS A 198 11.61 8.75 14.00
C CYS A 198 12.04 8.76 15.47
N LEU A 199 13.27 8.32 15.80
CA LEU A 199 13.84 8.22 17.13
C LEU A 199 12.86 7.57 18.16
N PRO A 200 12.33 6.36 17.89
CA PRO A 200 11.19 5.81 18.65
C PRO A 200 11.50 5.57 20.14
N LYS A 201 12.78 5.42 20.51
CA LYS A 201 13.20 5.27 21.92
C LYS A 201 13.01 6.55 22.74
N LEU A 202 13.16 7.73 22.09
CA LEU A 202 13.03 9.02 22.76
C LEU A 202 11.56 9.38 23.06
N MET A 203 10.59 8.70 22.45
CA MET A 203 9.17 8.93 22.74
C MET A 203 8.74 8.48 24.14
N LYS A 204 9.58 7.73 24.84
CA LYS A 204 9.41 7.39 26.26
C LYS A 204 10.02 8.44 27.19
N SER A 205 10.64 9.50 26.65
CA SER A 205 11.27 10.53 27.47
C SER A 205 10.26 11.19 28.40
N ARG A 206 10.71 11.49 29.61
CA ARG A 206 9.93 12.24 30.60
C ARG A 206 9.52 13.59 30.02
N ALA A 207 8.39 14.13 30.46
CA ALA A 207 8.02 15.50 30.14
C ALA A 207 9.18 16.44 30.53
N VAL A 208 9.45 17.46 29.70
CA VAL A 208 10.52 18.44 29.96
C VAL A 208 10.45 19.00 31.39
N SER A 209 9.23 19.25 31.89
CA SER A 209 8.99 19.68 33.27
C SER A 209 9.44 18.69 34.35
N ALA A 210 9.35 17.39 34.06
CA ALA A 210 9.83 16.35 34.96
C ALA A 210 11.35 16.20 34.94
N TYR A 211 11.95 16.39 33.73
CA TYR A 211 13.41 16.42 33.55
C TYR A 211 14.01 17.62 34.28
N LEU A 212 13.46 18.81 34.09
CA LEU A 212 13.94 20.04 34.74
C LEU A 212 13.83 19.94 36.27
N ARG A 213 12.73 19.40 36.79
CA ARG A 213 12.57 19.18 38.23
C ARG A 213 13.67 18.26 38.79
N ALA A 214 13.89 17.11 38.13
CA ALA A 214 14.92 16.19 38.60
C ALA A 214 16.34 16.84 38.55
N ALA A 215 16.65 17.58 37.50
CA ALA A 215 17.93 18.27 37.35
C ALA A 215 18.12 19.39 38.42
N MET A 216 17.03 20.06 38.86
CA MET A 216 17.07 21.06 39.91
C MET A 216 17.16 20.45 41.29
N GLU A 217 16.64 19.23 41.49
CA GLU A 217 16.73 18.49 42.77
C GLU A 217 18.11 17.82 42.94
N GLU A 218 18.83 17.53 41.85
CA GLU A 218 20.19 16.96 41.85
C GLU A 218 21.31 18.01 41.95
N SER A 219 20.98 19.32 41.94
CA SER A 219 21.97 20.38 42.13
C SER A 219 22.15 20.62 43.65
N PRO A 220 23.38 20.41 44.20
CA PRO A 220 23.68 20.62 45.63
C PRO A 220 23.57 22.09 46.08
#